data_7b110b0ba3f30791de970c3fb0da052d
#
_entry.id   7b110b0ba3f30791de970c3fb0da052d
#
_cell.length_a   1.000
_cell.length_b   1.000
_cell.length_c   1.000
_cell.angle_alpha   90.00
_cell.angle_beta   90.00
_cell.angle_gamma   90.00
#
_symmetry.space_group_name_H-M   'P 1'
#
loop_
_entity.id
_entity.type
_entity.pdbx_description
1 polymer ?
#
loop_
_entity_poly.entity_id
_entity_poly.type
_entity_poly.pdbx_seq_one_letter_code
_entity_poly.pdbx_strand_id
1 'polypeptide(L)'
;VEVSSFWIDKYEVTNAQFKEFVDATGYITFAEKPLSPDMFPLAPKNQLLPGATVFAPPPENINPRATNDPWNWWSYRNGASWRKPEGGTSSIRERMDHPVVCVNVDDARAYAKWAGKRLPTEAEWELAARGGLVDSMYVWGNEARPDGKWLANCFQGNFPAVNTAQDGFHGTSPVGSVSYTHLRAHE
;
A
#
# COMPACT_ATOMS: atom_id res chain seq x y z
N VAL A 1 -5.29 -9.80 24.22
CA VAL A 1 -5.43 -11.00 23.37
C VAL A 1 -4.11 -11.77 23.46
N GLU A 2 -4.19 -13.06 23.77
CA GLU A 2 -3.02 -13.93 23.75
C GLU A 2 -2.77 -14.40 22.31
N VAL A 3 -1.54 -14.24 21.82
CA VAL A 3 -1.13 -14.63 20.46
C VAL A 3 -0.03 -15.69 20.59
N SER A 4 -0.26 -16.86 19.98
CA SER A 4 0.76 -17.92 19.92
C SER A 4 1.94 -17.46 19.05
N SER A 5 3.12 -18.08 19.26
CA SER A 5 4.30 -17.80 18.44
C SER A 5 4.03 -18.05 16.95
N PHE A 6 4.51 -17.17 16.09
CA PHE A 6 4.32 -17.24 14.64
C PHE A 6 5.52 -16.61 13.91
N TRP A 7 5.67 -16.96 12.64
CA TRP A 7 6.63 -16.34 11.75
C TRP A 7 5.91 -15.30 10.88
N ILE A 8 6.55 -14.16 10.67
CA ILE A 8 6.03 -13.10 9.80
C ILE A 8 7.18 -12.55 8.94
N ASP A 9 6.88 -12.19 7.69
CA ASP A 9 7.85 -11.53 6.83
C ASP A 9 8.16 -10.14 7.38
N LYS A 10 9.42 -9.80 7.43
CA LYS A 10 9.87 -8.51 7.95
C LYS A 10 9.41 -7.34 7.09
N TYR A 11 9.34 -7.53 5.78
CA TYR A 11 9.03 -6.51 4.80
C TYR A 11 7.75 -6.83 4.04
N GLU A 12 7.17 -5.79 3.48
CA GLU A 12 6.05 -5.89 2.54
C GLU A 12 6.48 -6.69 1.30
N VAL A 13 5.52 -7.36 0.66
CA VAL A 13 5.75 -8.09 -0.59
C VAL A 13 6.15 -7.10 -1.68
N THR A 14 7.32 -7.30 -2.27
CA THR A 14 7.86 -6.43 -3.31
C THR A 14 7.26 -6.72 -4.69
N ASN A 15 7.39 -5.77 -5.61
CA ASN A 15 7.01 -5.96 -7.01
C ASN A 15 7.77 -7.14 -7.64
N ALA A 16 9.05 -7.36 -7.28
CA ALA A 16 9.83 -8.50 -7.75
C ALA A 16 9.21 -9.84 -7.31
N GLN A 17 8.92 -9.97 -6.01
CA GLN A 17 8.32 -11.19 -5.47
C GLN A 17 6.91 -11.45 -6.02
N PHE A 18 6.10 -10.41 -6.15
CA PHE A 18 4.76 -10.55 -6.74
C PHE A 18 4.82 -10.92 -8.23
N LYS A 19 5.83 -10.40 -8.95
CA LYS A 19 6.10 -10.78 -10.34
C LYS A 19 6.44 -12.25 -10.47
N GLU A 20 7.28 -12.81 -9.59
CA GLU A 20 7.59 -14.24 -9.59
C GLU A 20 6.33 -15.10 -9.44
N PHE A 21 5.44 -14.72 -8.52
CA PHE A 21 4.14 -15.38 -8.35
C PHE A 21 3.31 -15.36 -9.63
N VAL A 22 3.17 -14.19 -10.24
CA VAL A 22 2.36 -14.04 -11.46
C VAL A 22 2.98 -14.78 -12.62
N ASP A 23 4.30 -14.73 -12.80
CA ASP A 23 5.00 -15.44 -13.87
C ASP A 23 4.89 -16.98 -13.70
N ALA A 24 4.91 -17.48 -12.47
CA ALA A 24 4.79 -18.91 -12.18
C ALA A 24 3.36 -19.45 -12.32
N THR A 25 2.34 -18.62 -12.10
CA THR A 25 0.94 -19.08 -12.00
C THR A 25 0.03 -18.59 -13.12
N GLY A 26 0.42 -17.53 -13.83
CA GLY A 26 -0.46 -16.82 -14.77
C GLY A 26 -1.61 -16.08 -14.06
N TYR A 27 -1.45 -15.75 -12.77
CA TYR A 27 -2.49 -15.10 -11.98
C TYR A 27 -2.86 -13.72 -12.55
N ILE A 28 -4.15 -13.45 -12.63
CA ILE A 28 -4.70 -12.16 -13.08
C ILE A 28 -5.32 -11.50 -11.86
N THR A 29 -4.79 -10.33 -11.46
CA THR A 29 -5.26 -9.58 -10.30
C THR A 29 -6.65 -8.99 -10.50
N PHE A 30 -7.29 -8.59 -9.41
CA PHE A 30 -8.61 -7.94 -9.46
C PHE A 30 -8.58 -6.69 -10.35
N ALA A 31 -7.55 -5.87 -10.24
CA ALA A 31 -7.39 -4.65 -11.03
C ALA A 31 -7.20 -4.90 -12.54
N GLU A 32 -6.81 -6.12 -12.95
CA GLU A 32 -6.64 -6.52 -14.35
C GLU A 32 -7.91 -7.12 -14.96
N LYS A 33 -8.99 -7.27 -14.17
CA LYS A 33 -10.29 -7.83 -14.61
C LYS A 33 -11.34 -6.72 -14.81
N PRO A 34 -12.23 -6.85 -15.81
CA PRO A 34 -13.41 -6.00 -15.87
C PRO A 34 -14.27 -6.15 -14.61
N LEU A 35 -14.80 -5.03 -14.11
CA LEU A 35 -15.71 -5.05 -12.97
C LEU A 35 -17.11 -5.49 -13.41
N SER A 36 -17.75 -6.34 -12.58
CA SER A 36 -19.12 -6.74 -12.82
C SER A 36 -20.09 -5.61 -12.48
N PRO A 37 -21.04 -5.26 -13.37
CA PRO A 37 -22.12 -4.33 -13.07
C PRO A 37 -22.95 -4.75 -11.85
N ASP A 38 -23.09 -6.06 -11.61
CA ASP A 38 -23.85 -6.60 -10.47
C ASP A 38 -23.16 -6.30 -9.13
N MET A 39 -21.82 -6.26 -9.12
CA MET A 39 -21.03 -5.87 -7.95
C MET A 39 -20.99 -4.37 -7.74
N PHE A 40 -21.13 -3.59 -8.81
CA PHE A 40 -21.01 -2.13 -8.80
C PHE A 40 -22.16 -1.47 -9.58
N PRO A 41 -23.42 -1.63 -9.13
CA PRO A 41 -24.61 -1.19 -9.90
C PRO A 41 -24.72 0.32 -10.08
N LEU A 42 -24.04 1.10 -9.24
CA LEU A 42 -24.02 2.56 -9.30
C LEU A 42 -22.77 3.12 -10.00
N ALA A 43 -21.81 2.25 -10.39
CA ALA A 43 -20.60 2.72 -11.03
C ALA A 43 -20.87 3.16 -12.48
N PRO A 44 -20.29 4.28 -12.92
CA PRO A 44 -20.31 4.67 -14.33
C PRO A 44 -19.69 3.58 -15.21
N LYS A 45 -20.22 3.38 -16.42
CA LYS A 45 -19.73 2.33 -17.34
C LYS A 45 -18.23 2.41 -17.65
N ASN A 46 -17.66 3.60 -17.68
CA ASN A 46 -16.23 3.83 -17.89
C ASN A 46 -15.35 3.42 -16.69
N GLN A 47 -15.95 3.20 -15.51
CA GLN A 47 -15.29 2.69 -14.32
C GLN A 47 -15.45 1.16 -14.17
N LEU A 48 -16.20 0.49 -15.06
CA LEU A 48 -16.30 -0.96 -15.10
C LEU A 48 -15.18 -1.62 -15.93
N LEU A 49 -14.30 -0.84 -16.54
CA LEU A 49 -13.09 -1.32 -17.18
C LEU A 49 -12.05 -1.71 -16.13
N PRO A 50 -11.11 -2.63 -16.46
CA PRO A 50 -9.99 -2.94 -15.60
C PRO A 50 -9.26 -1.69 -15.13
N GLY A 51 -8.94 -1.62 -13.85
CA GLY A 51 -8.27 -0.46 -13.28
C GLY A 51 -8.23 -0.48 -11.75
N ALA A 52 -7.68 0.57 -11.18
CA ALA A 52 -7.59 0.76 -9.75
C ALA A 52 -7.77 2.23 -9.36
N THR A 53 -8.14 2.47 -8.11
CA THR A 53 -8.13 3.80 -7.52
C THR A 53 -6.70 4.20 -7.20
N VAL A 54 -6.27 5.35 -7.70
CA VAL A 54 -4.91 5.87 -7.60
C VAL A 54 -4.94 7.25 -6.96
N PHE A 55 -3.96 7.54 -6.12
CA PHE A 55 -3.79 8.87 -5.55
C PHE A 55 -3.49 9.89 -6.67
N ALA A 56 -4.30 10.91 -6.73
CA ALA A 56 -4.25 11.98 -7.72
C ALA A 56 -4.41 13.32 -7.00
N PRO A 57 -3.29 13.91 -6.50
CA PRO A 57 -3.36 15.15 -5.75
C PRO A 57 -4.00 16.25 -6.59
N PRO A 58 -4.87 17.09 -5.98
CA PRO A 58 -5.44 18.22 -6.68
C PRO A 58 -4.36 19.26 -7.02
N PRO A 59 -4.61 20.14 -7.99
CA PRO A 59 -3.73 21.27 -8.23
C PRO A 59 -3.51 22.11 -6.95
N GLU A 60 -2.33 22.68 -6.77
CA GLU A 60 -1.94 23.42 -5.56
C GLU A 60 -2.87 24.60 -5.20
N ASN A 61 -3.56 25.17 -6.21
CA ASN A 61 -4.50 26.29 -6.04
C ASN A 61 -5.88 25.86 -5.53
N ILE A 62 -6.15 24.56 -5.42
CA ILE A 62 -7.42 24.05 -4.88
C ILE A 62 -7.24 23.89 -3.36
N ASN A 63 -8.14 24.52 -2.59
CA ASN A 63 -8.20 24.29 -1.16
C ASN A 63 -8.77 22.88 -0.88
N PRO A 64 -7.94 21.90 -0.52
CA PRO A 64 -8.40 20.52 -0.33
C PRO A 64 -9.31 20.36 0.90
N ARG A 65 -9.30 21.36 1.80
CA ARG A 65 -10.16 21.38 3.00
C ARG A 65 -11.55 21.94 2.73
N ALA A 66 -11.80 22.45 1.51
CA ALA A 66 -13.13 22.98 1.14
C ALA A 66 -14.19 21.87 1.04
N THR A 67 -13.78 20.62 0.84
CA THR A 67 -14.68 19.46 0.83
C THR A 67 -13.97 18.27 1.49
N ASN A 68 -14.70 17.49 2.28
CA ASN A 68 -14.21 16.23 2.87
C ASN A 68 -14.40 15.04 1.91
N ASP A 69 -14.57 15.29 0.62
CA ASP A 69 -14.77 14.26 -0.37
C ASP A 69 -13.43 13.63 -0.79
N PRO A 70 -13.18 12.34 -0.47
CA PRO A 70 -11.93 11.64 -0.85
C PRO A 70 -11.67 11.63 -2.37
N TRP A 71 -12.71 11.73 -3.19
CA TRP A 71 -12.57 11.77 -4.65
C TRP A 71 -11.89 13.04 -5.18
N ASN A 72 -11.64 14.02 -4.33
CA ASN A 72 -10.81 15.17 -4.70
C ASN A 72 -9.31 14.82 -4.83
N TRP A 73 -8.86 13.68 -4.26
CA TRP A 73 -7.47 13.23 -4.33
C TRP A 73 -7.32 11.73 -4.62
N TRP A 74 -8.46 11.04 -4.87
CA TRP A 74 -8.47 9.69 -5.42
C TRP A 74 -9.15 9.68 -6.78
N SER A 75 -8.61 8.94 -7.73
CA SER A 75 -9.18 8.81 -9.07
C SER A 75 -9.13 7.36 -9.51
N TYR A 76 -10.26 6.84 -10.00
CA TYR A 76 -10.25 5.55 -10.67
C TYR A 76 -9.58 5.71 -12.04
N ARG A 77 -8.51 4.94 -12.28
CA ARG A 77 -7.76 4.97 -13.53
C ARG A 77 -7.83 3.64 -14.25
N ASN A 78 -8.38 3.67 -15.46
CA ASN A 78 -8.42 2.52 -16.33
C ASN A 78 -7.00 2.06 -16.67
N GLY A 79 -6.77 0.73 -16.60
CA GLY A 79 -5.48 0.11 -16.85
C GLY A 79 -4.45 0.27 -15.73
N ALA A 80 -4.81 0.93 -14.61
CA ALA A 80 -3.96 0.89 -13.40
C ALA A 80 -3.98 -0.52 -12.82
N SER A 81 -2.81 -1.04 -12.49
CA SER A 81 -2.61 -2.39 -11.97
C SER A 81 -1.27 -2.46 -11.25
N TRP A 82 -0.96 -3.57 -10.63
CA TRP A 82 0.34 -3.76 -10.01
C TRP A 82 1.54 -3.56 -10.95
N ARG A 83 1.38 -3.83 -12.27
CA ARG A 83 2.41 -3.59 -13.31
C ARG A 83 2.50 -2.13 -13.74
N LYS A 84 1.40 -1.39 -13.59
CA LYS A 84 1.22 0.00 -14.00
C LYS A 84 0.52 0.78 -12.88
N PRO A 85 1.19 1.07 -11.78
CA PRO A 85 0.57 1.60 -10.56
C PRO A 85 -0.26 2.88 -10.75
N GLU A 86 0.16 3.75 -11.64
CA GLU A 86 -0.54 5.01 -11.95
C GLU A 86 -1.39 4.90 -13.25
N GLY A 87 -1.45 3.71 -13.86
CA GLY A 87 -2.08 3.50 -15.19
C GLY A 87 -1.23 4.06 -16.34
N GLY A 88 -1.81 4.09 -17.54
CA GLY A 88 -1.16 4.67 -18.72
C GLY A 88 0.20 4.02 -19.04
N THR A 89 1.24 4.85 -19.09
CA THR A 89 2.63 4.45 -19.38
C THR A 89 3.44 4.12 -18.12
N SER A 90 2.86 4.19 -16.93
CA SER A 90 3.58 3.90 -15.70
C SER A 90 4.11 2.45 -15.67
N SER A 91 5.17 2.23 -14.91
CA SER A 91 5.87 0.94 -14.87
C SER A 91 6.52 0.72 -13.51
N ILE A 92 6.66 -0.55 -13.14
CA ILE A 92 7.40 -0.99 -11.95
C ILE A 92 8.88 -1.26 -12.22
N ARG A 93 9.40 -1.04 -13.45
CA ARG A 93 10.79 -1.43 -13.84
C ARG A 93 11.86 -0.90 -12.90
N GLU A 94 11.70 0.33 -12.41
CA GLU A 94 12.62 1.00 -11.49
C GLU A 94 12.14 0.93 -10.03
N ARG A 95 11.13 0.09 -9.75
CA ARG A 95 10.49 -0.05 -8.44
C ARG A 95 10.32 -1.53 -8.07
N MET A 96 11.26 -2.39 -8.48
CA MET A 96 11.15 -3.84 -8.24
C MET A 96 11.26 -4.21 -6.78
N ASP A 97 11.98 -3.42 -5.99
CA ASP A 97 12.15 -3.51 -4.54
C ASP A 97 11.13 -2.68 -3.72
N HIS A 98 10.18 -2.01 -4.39
CA HIS A 98 9.07 -1.33 -3.73
C HIS A 98 7.92 -2.30 -3.43
N PRO A 99 7.07 -1.98 -2.42
CA PRO A 99 5.85 -2.75 -2.16
C PRO A 99 4.95 -2.84 -3.39
N VAL A 100 4.35 -4.01 -3.60
CA VAL A 100 3.34 -4.17 -4.63
C VAL A 100 2.08 -3.40 -4.24
N VAL A 101 1.50 -2.67 -5.20
CA VAL A 101 0.27 -1.88 -5.02
C VAL A 101 -0.80 -2.28 -6.05
N CYS A 102 -1.99 -1.70 -5.98
CA CYS A 102 -3.15 -2.03 -6.83
C CYS A 102 -3.55 -3.52 -6.75
N VAL A 103 -3.42 -4.11 -5.57
CA VAL A 103 -3.86 -5.47 -5.23
C VAL A 103 -4.96 -5.42 -4.18
N ASN A 104 -5.91 -6.34 -4.24
CA ASN A 104 -6.92 -6.50 -3.21
C ASN A 104 -6.57 -7.64 -2.24
N VAL A 105 -7.44 -7.88 -1.25
CA VAL A 105 -7.21 -8.92 -0.24
C VAL A 105 -7.18 -10.33 -0.83
N ASP A 106 -7.90 -10.59 -1.92
CA ASP A 106 -7.91 -11.91 -2.56
C ASP A 106 -6.63 -12.14 -3.37
N ASP A 107 -6.09 -11.09 -4.01
CA ASP A 107 -4.78 -11.13 -4.65
C ASP A 107 -3.67 -11.42 -3.61
N ALA A 108 -3.74 -10.75 -2.46
CA ALA A 108 -2.79 -10.97 -1.36
C ALA A 108 -2.90 -12.40 -0.78
N ARG A 109 -4.11 -12.93 -0.63
CA ARG A 109 -4.32 -14.33 -0.20
C ARG A 109 -3.79 -15.33 -1.21
N ALA A 110 -4.01 -15.08 -2.51
CA ALA A 110 -3.50 -15.93 -3.58
C ALA A 110 -1.97 -16.00 -3.58
N TYR A 111 -1.31 -14.83 -3.46
CA TYR A 111 0.14 -14.75 -3.29
C TYR A 111 0.60 -15.51 -2.04
N ALA A 112 0.02 -15.24 -0.88
CA ALA A 112 0.41 -15.88 0.37
C ALA A 112 0.29 -17.42 0.28
N LYS A 113 -0.80 -17.92 -0.29
CA LYS A 113 -1.00 -19.37 -0.49
C LYS A 113 0.05 -19.97 -1.44
N TRP A 114 0.37 -19.29 -2.54
CA TRP A 114 1.42 -19.73 -3.46
C TRP A 114 2.79 -19.80 -2.77
N ALA A 115 3.11 -18.80 -1.96
CA ALA A 115 4.34 -18.73 -1.19
C ALA A 115 4.40 -19.72 0.00
N GLY A 116 3.36 -20.57 0.21
CA GLY A 116 3.28 -21.48 1.35
C GLY A 116 2.99 -20.77 2.68
N LYS A 117 2.38 -19.58 2.63
CA LYS A 117 2.11 -18.68 3.75
C LYS A 117 0.60 -18.39 3.87
N ARG A 118 0.25 -17.55 4.82
CA ARG A 118 -1.08 -16.94 4.98
C ARG A 118 -0.94 -15.46 5.32
N LEU A 119 -2.02 -14.73 5.23
CA LEU A 119 -2.06 -13.39 5.81
C LEU A 119 -2.08 -13.48 7.35
N PRO A 120 -1.46 -12.52 8.05
CA PRO A 120 -1.54 -12.45 9.50
C PRO A 120 -2.96 -12.11 9.93
N THR A 121 -3.32 -12.49 11.16
CA THR A 121 -4.48 -11.92 11.83
C THR A 121 -4.17 -10.49 12.28
N GLU A 122 -5.20 -9.71 12.60
CA GLU A 122 -5.03 -8.36 13.14
C GLU A 122 -4.14 -8.35 14.39
N ALA A 123 -4.37 -9.28 15.31
CA ALA A 123 -3.59 -9.40 16.54
C ALA A 123 -2.11 -9.75 16.29
N GLU A 124 -1.83 -10.64 15.35
CA GLU A 124 -0.46 -10.98 14.96
C GLU A 124 0.25 -9.78 14.32
N TRP A 125 -0.45 -9.08 13.43
CA TRP A 125 0.11 -7.90 12.77
C TRP A 125 0.39 -6.77 13.76
N GLU A 126 -0.55 -6.47 14.66
CA GLU A 126 -0.39 -5.46 15.71
C GLU A 126 0.78 -5.79 16.64
N LEU A 127 0.89 -7.05 17.08
CA LEU A 127 2.00 -7.51 17.91
C LEU A 127 3.34 -7.35 17.20
N ALA A 128 3.42 -7.77 15.94
CA ALA A 128 4.64 -7.66 15.16
C ALA A 128 5.01 -6.18 14.88
N ALA A 129 4.03 -5.33 14.58
CA ALA A 129 4.28 -3.91 14.32
C ALA A 129 4.79 -3.18 15.57
N ARG A 130 4.23 -3.46 16.75
CA ARG A 130 4.63 -2.81 18.02
C ARG A 130 5.92 -3.37 18.60
N GLY A 131 6.31 -4.60 18.28
CA GLY A 131 7.53 -5.21 18.78
C GLY A 131 7.64 -5.16 20.32
N GLY A 132 6.54 -5.42 21.03
CA GLY A 132 6.47 -5.43 22.49
C GLY A 132 6.26 -4.07 23.17
N LEU A 133 6.15 -2.97 22.42
CA LEU A 133 5.76 -1.68 22.99
C LEU A 133 4.29 -1.69 23.43
N VAL A 134 4.04 -1.27 24.68
CA VAL A 134 2.71 -1.16 25.28
C VAL A 134 2.35 0.30 25.41
N ASP A 135 1.08 0.64 25.15
CA ASP A 135 0.50 1.99 25.33
C ASP A 135 1.26 3.13 24.63
N SER A 136 1.91 2.81 23.50
CA SER A 136 2.62 3.80 22.70
C SER A 136 1.73 4.36 21.60
N MET A 137 1.83 5.67 21.32
CA MET A 137 1.06 6.34 20.27
C MET A 137 1.44 5.83 18.88
N TYR A 138 2.73 5.59 18.65
CA TYR A 138 3.28 5.06 17.40
C TYR A 138 3.94 3.70 17.67
N VAL A 139 4.17 2.95 16.60
CA VAL A 139 4.90 1.66 16.67
C VAL A 139 6.36 1.82 17.10
N TRP A 140 6.88 3.02 17.17
CA TRP A 140 8.24 3.36 17.64
C TRP A 140 8.29 4.14 18.96
N GLY A 141 7.15 4.44 19.59
CA GLY A 141 7.09 5.18 20.84
C GLY A 141 6.07 6.32 20.83
N ASN A 142 6.31 7.36 21.62
CA ASN A 142 5.33 8.43 21.82
C ASN A 142 5.64 9.73 21.04
N GLU A 143 6.80 9.83 20.42
CA GLU A 143 7.18 10.99 19.62
C GLU A 143 6.95 10.74 18.16
N ALA A 144 6.25 11.65 17.47
CA ALA A 144 6.00 11.53 16.03
C ALA A 144 7.28 11.51 15.19
N ARG A 145 8.29 12.27 15.62
CA ARG A 145 9.59 12.43 14.95
C ARG A 145 10.73 12.48 15.98
N PRO A 146 11.14 11.35 16.53
CA PRO A 146 12.29 11.30 17.43
C PRO A 146 13.53 11.86 16.73
N ASP A 147 14.26 12.74 17.41
CA ASP A 147 15.42 13.46 16.86
C ASP A 147 15.14 14.17 15.52
N GLY A 148 13.90 14.58 15.29
CA GLY A 148 13.47 15.23 14.05
C GLY A 148 13.39 14.32 12.82
N LYS A 149 13.57 13.00 12.96
CA LYS A 149 13.60 12.03 11.85
C LYS A 149 12.21 11.50 11.52
N TRP A 150 11.95 11.32 10.24
CA TRP A 150 10.81 10.56 9.76
C TRP A 150 11.13 9.07 9.84
N LEU A 151 10.35 8.32 10.63
CA LEU A 151 10.59 6.89 10.85
C LEU A 151 9.69 6.01 9.98
N ALA A 152 8.68 6.59 9.33
CA ALA A 152 7.82 5.93 8.37
C ALA A 152 7.70 6.75 7.09
N ASN A 153 7.48 6.09 5.96
CA ASN A 153 7.13 6.75 4.70
C ASN A 153 5.67 7.20 4.79
N CYS A 154 5.45 8.49 4.88
CA CYS A 154 4.13 9.10 4.98
C CYS A 154 4.08 10.42 4.23
N PHE A 155 2.88 10.94 4.00
CA PHE A 155 2.71 12.24 3.36
C PHE A 155 3.13 13.36 4.32
N GLN A 156 4.00 14.26 3.85
CA GLN A 156 4.52 15.39 4.63
C GLN A 156 4.16 16.70 3.97
N GLY A 157 3.66 17.65 4.78
CA GLY A 157 3.28 18.97 4.29
C GLY A 157 1.77 19.16 4.24
N ASN A 158 1.26 19.83 3.21
CA ASN A 158 -0.15 20.19 3.12
C ASN A 158 -0.93 19.13 2.34
N PHE A 159 -1.40 18.10 3.05
CA PHE A 159 -2.22 17.04 2.44
C PHE A 159 -3.54 17.59 1.90
N PRO A 160 -3.99 17.15 0.73
CA PRO A 160 -3.37 16.23 -0.23
C PRO A 160 -2.56 16.92 -1.34
N ALA A 161 -2.39 18.24 -1.29
CA ALA A 161 -1.89 19.05 -2.40
C ALA A 161 -0.35 19.05 -2.53
N VAL A 162 0.37 19.19 -1.41
CA VAL A 162 1.83 19.35 -1.43
C VAL A 162 2.49 18.35 -0.49
N ASN A 163 3.17 17.37 -1.05
CA ASN A 163 4.08 16.49 -0.31
C ASN A 163 5.51 17.05 -0.40
N THR A 164 6.08 17.42 0.74
CA THR A 164 7.44 17.96 0.81
C THR A 164 8.52 16.88 0.79
N ALA A 165 8.15 15.60 0.82
CA ALA A 165 9.03 14.44 0.74
C ALA A 165 10.27 14.53 1.65
N GLN A 166 10.12 14.99 2.89
CA GLN A 166 11.21 15.13 3.85
C GLN A 166 11.77 13.78 4.31
N ASP A 167 11.04 12.69 4.10
CA ASP A 167 11.52 11.31 4.26
C ASP A 167 12.31 10.79 3.05
N GLY A 168 12.38 11.57 1.97
CA GLY A 168 13.05 11.25 0.71
C GLY A 168 12.15 10.67 -0.37
N PHE A 169 10.83 10.49 -0.11
CA PHE A 169 9.92 9.79 -1.02
C PHE A 169 8.61 10.54 -1.26
N HIS A 170 8.20 10.65 -2.52
CA HIS A 170 6.89 11.21 -2.88
C HIS A 170 5.76 10.18 -2.91
N GLY A 171 6.09 8.90 -3.00
CA GLY A 171 5.15 7.79 -3.10
C GLY A 171 5.66 6.58 -2.33
N THR A 172 5.56 5.38 -2.90
CA THR A 172 6.18 4.20 -2.30
C THR A 172 7.71 4.34 -2.25
N SER A 173 8.31 3.73 -1.25
CA SER A 173 9.77 3.64 -1.10
C SER A 173 10.23 2.18 -1.25
N PRO A 174 11.52 1.91 -1.55
CA PRO A 174 12.07 0.57 -1.42
C PRO A 174 11.81 0.01 -0.02
N VAL A 175 11.48 -1.29 0.08
CA VAL A 175 11.24 -1.91 1.39
C VAL A 175 12.49 -1.80 2.27
N GLY A 176 12.30 -1.45 3.54
CA GLY A 176 13.39 -1.27 4.48
C GLY A 176 14.20 0.04 4.35
N SER A 177 13.80 0.97 3.47
CA SER A 177 14.51 2.24 3.27
C SER A 177 14.28 3.27 4.38
N VAL A 178 13.19 3.16 5.14
CA VAL A 178 12.95 3.92 6.37
C VAL A 178 12.83 2.97 7.55
N SER A 179 13.16 3.46 8.75
CA SER A 179 13.38 2.61 9.93
C SER A 179 12.16 1.77 10.35
N TYR A 180 10.95 2.16 9.96
CA TYR A 180 9.69 1.49 10.34
C TYR A 180 8.75 1.25 9.15
N THR A 181 9.30 0.97 7.97
CA THR A 181 8.56 0.33 6.86
C THR A 181 8.50 -1.19 7.02
N HIS A 182 8.99 -1.73 8.12
CA HIS A 182 9.01 -3.17 8.39
C HIS A 182 8.48 -3.44 9.80
N LEU A 183 7.94 -4.63 9.97
CA LEU A 183 7.46 -5.09 11.26
C LEU A 183 8.63 -5.27 12.24
N ARG A 184 8.44 -4.85 13.50
CA ARG A 184 9.39 -5.12 14.58
C ARG A 184 9.15 -6.52 15.16
N ALA A 185 9.19 -7.54 14.32
CA ALA A 185 9.18 -8.90 14.82
C ALA A 185 10.40 -9.07 15.73
N HIS A 186 10.19 -9.52 16.95
CA HIS A 186 11.29 -9.85 17.86
C HIS A 186 12.16 -10.94 17.21
N GLU A 187 13.44 -10.66 17.16
CA GLU A 187 14.47 -11.68 16.94
C GLU A 187 14.53 -12.63 18.13
#